data_24cb9e544795da3fe8ad3c3fcf514959
#
_entry.id   24cb9e544795da3fe8ad3c3fcf514959
#
_cell.length_a   1.000
_cell.length_b   1.000
_cell.length_c   1.000
_cell.angle_alpha   90.00
_cell.angle_beta   90.00
_cell.angle_gamma   90.00
#
_symmetry.space_group_name_H-M   'P 1'
#
loop_
_entity.id
_entity.type
_entity.pdbx_description
1 polymer ?
#
loop_
_entity_poly.entity_id
_entity_poly.type
_entity_poly.pdbx_seq_one_letter_code
_entity_poly.pdbx_strand_id
1 'polypeptide(L)'
;MNFARTDRSAVAQWWWTVDRWMIAALAGLVAFGSLLVMTASPSVAIHMHIDRLHFVVRYFAVLPVALAVMFVMSLQSPRMVRRVAVVGFVISLALLIATPFIGVEVLGARRWIEFAGFQLQPSEFIKPCFAVVCAWLFAKSREQPDFPGQWIAVGLFAVIIILLIHQPDLGMSVVVSAVWFTQLFLAGLRIAQAAMVLGLGAGGLVAAYFALPHVTSRVDRFFDPASGDSYQVDRAMDAFVHGGLWGVGPGEGTIKQSLPDAHADFVFAVAGEELGLFVCLIIVALFAFIVLRGFTRLLQDNNLAVVLGATGLFVQFGLQAVINMASTLHLMPTKGMTLPFLSYGGSSLLSLGLGMGMALALTRRRFGGEPT
;
A
#
# COMPACT_ATOMS: atom_id res chain seq x y z
N MET A 1 21.84 -6.13 -21.58
CA MET A 1 21.07 -5.68 -22.75
C MET A 1 21.51 -4.27 -23.11
N ASN A 2 22.25 -4.11 -24.22
CA ASN A 2 22.63 -2.79 -24.72
C ASN A 2 21.58 -2.36 -25.75
N PHE A 3 20.54 -1.64 -25.30
CA PHE A 3 19.60 -1.01 -26.22
C PHE A 3 20.30 0.17 -26.90
N ALA A 4 20.44 0.15 -28.24
CA ALA A 4 20.91 1.30 -28.97
C ALA A 4 19.90 2.47 -28.81
N ARG A 5 20.38 3.71 -28.71
CA ARG A 5 19.49 4.90 -28.60
C ARG A 5 18.59 5.09 -29.83
N THR A 6 18.90 4.43 -30.90
CA THR A 6 18.14 4.42 -32.17
C THR A 6 17.05 3.35 -32.21
N ASP A 7 17.01 2.45 -31.23
CA ASP A 7 15.97 1.43 -31.16
C ASP A 7 14.63 2.04 -30.79
N ARG A 8 13.62 1.89 -31.66
CA ARG A 8 12.26 2.43 -31.50
C ARG A 8 11.30 1.45 -30.85
N SER A 9 11.76 0.29 -30.38
CA SER A 9 10.90 -0.66 -29.68
C SER A 9 10.33 -0.04 -28.38
N ALA A 10 9.11 -0.43 -28.02
CA ALA A 10 8.45 0.09 -26.81
C ALA A 10 9.28 -0.14 -25.54
N VAL A 11 10.00 -1.28 -25.47
CA VAL A 11 10.87 -1.63 -24.33
C VAL A 11 12.13 -0.76 -24.30
N ALA A 12 12.75 -0.47 -25.46
CA ALA A 12 13.91 0.41 -25.53
C ALA A 12 13.54 1.85 -25.13
N GLN A 13 12.42 2.38 -25.65
CA GLN A 13 11.91 3.68 -25.26
C GLN A 13 11.59 3.75 -23.77
N TRP A 14 10.95 2.71 -23.21
CA TRP A 14 10.70 2.60 -21.79
C TRP A 14 11.98 2.65 -20.97
N TRP A 15 12.99 1.87 -21.33
CA TRP A 15 14.28 1.81 -20.62
C TRP A 15 14.99 3.16 -20.54
N TRP A 16 14.86 3.99 -21.58
CA TRP A 16 15.48 5.31 -21.63
C TRP A 16 14.67 6.41 -20.94
N THR A 17 13.40 6.17 -20.66
CA THR A 17 12.47 7.16 -20.09
C THR A 17 12.09 6.89 -18.64
N VAL A 18 12.11 5.63 -18.20
CA VAL A 18 11.78 5.23 -16.83
C VAL A 18 12.88 5.61 -15.83
N ASP A 19 12.52 5.81 -14.57
CA ASP A 19 13.49 6.04 -13.50
C ASP A 19 14.12 4.71 -13.04
N ARG A 20 15.36 4.45 -13.51
CA ARG A 20 16.09 3.21 -13.20
C ARG A 20 16.43 3.07 -11.71
N TRP A 21 16.68 4.19 -11.01
CA TRP A 21 16.96 4.17 -9.59
C TRP A 21 15.74 3.76 -8.77
N MET A 22 14.55 4.22 -9.20
CA MET A 22 13.30 3.77 -8.58
C MET A 22 13.06 2.28 -8.81
N ILE A 23 13.32 1.76 -10.03
CA ILE A 23 13.24 0.32 -10.31
C ILE A 23 14.25 -0.45 -9.45
N ALA A 24 15.49 0.04 -9.32
CA ALA A 24 16.49 -0.64 -8.49
C ALA A 24 16.07 -0.68 -7.01
N ALA A 25 15.51 0.41 -6.48
CA ALA A 25 15.00 0.45 -5.11
C ALA A 25 13.81 -0.51 -4.90
N LEU A 26 12.86 -0.56 -5.87
CA LEU A 26 11.76 -1.51 -5.84
C LEU A 26 12.26 -2.97 -5.91
N ALA A 27 13.25 -3.24 -6.76
CA ALA A 27 13.87 -4.56 -6.84
C ALA A 27 14.56 -4.95 -5.53
N GLY A 28 15.20 -3.99 -4.85
CA GLY A 28 15.76 -4.17 -3.52
C GLY A 28 14.70 -4.55 -2.48
N LEU A 29 13.55 -3.84 -2.44
CA LEU A 29 12.44 -4.21 -1.56
C LEU A 29 11.89 -5.61 -1.86
N VAL A 30 11.71 -5.95 -3.15
CA VAL A 30 11.26 -7.29 -3.57
C VAL A 30 12.26 -8.37 -3.15
N ALA A 31 13.57 -8.11 -3.26
CA ALA A 31 14.60 -9.05 -2.83
C ALA A 31 14.56 -9.30 -1.31
N PHE A 32 14.47 -8.22 -0.50
CA PHE A 32 14.30 -8.34 0.95
C PHE A 32 12.99 -9.06 1.30
N GLY A 33 11.88 -8.72 0.63
CA GLY A 33 10.59 -9.36 0.85
C GLY A 33 10.63 -10.86 0.53
N SER A 34 11.27 -11.24 -0.58
CA SER A 34 11.44 -12.64 -0.96
C SER A 34 12.24 -13.42 0.10
N LEU A 35 13.32 -12.83 0.61
CA LEU A 35 14.12 -13.42 1.69
C LEU A 35 13.27 -13.60 2.95
N LEU A 36 12.61 -12.52 3.41
CA LEU A 36 11.83 -12.53 4.65
C LEU A 36 10.62 -13.49 4.58
N VAL A 37 9.94 -13.56 3.44
CA VAL A 37 8.83 -14.52 3.27
C VAL A 37 9.35 -15.96 3.31
N MET A 38 10.53 -16.25 2.74
CA MET A 38 11.13 -17.57 2.82
C MET A 38 11.50 -17.98 4.25
N THR A 39 11.95 -17.03 5.07
CA THR A 39 12.40 -17.31 6.44
C THR A 39 11.28 -17.26 7.47
N ALA A 40 10.25 -16.41 7.28
CA ALA A 40 9.15 -16.23 8.22
C ALA A 40 7.98 -17.20 7.98
N SER A 41 7.67 -17.54 6.72
CA SER A 41 6.46 -18.29 6.40
C SER A 41 6.44 -19.74 6.93
N PRO A 42 7.57 -20.48 6.99
CA PRO A 42 7.55 -21.85 7.49
C PRO A 42 7.10 -21.99 8.95
N SER A 43 7.44 -21.03 9.83
CA SER A 43 7.02 -21.05 11.22
C SER A 43 5.50 -20.90 11.34
N VAL A 44 4.92 -19.97 10.60
CA VAL A 44 3.46 -19.73 10.58
C VAL A 44 2.71 -20.94 10.02
N ALA A 45 3.22 -21.54 8.93
CA ALA A 45 2.63 -22.74 8.33
C ALA A 45 2.58 -23.92 9.32
N ILE A 46 3.63 -24.12 10.12
CA ILE A 46 3.68 -25.17 11.16
C ILE A 46 2.59 -24.92 12.21
N HIS A 47 2.41 -23.69 12.68
CA HIS A 47 1.36 -23.37 13.65
C HIS A 47 -0.05 -23.58 13.10
N MET A 48 -0.24 -23.39 11.80
CA MET A 48 -1.53 -23.63 11.15
C MET A 48 -1.73 -25.10 10.72
N HIS A 49 -0.79 -26.00 11.05
CA HIS A 49 -0.80 -27.42 10.66
C HIS A 49 -0.94 -27.65 9.15
N ILE A 50 -0.32 -26.80 8.33
CA ILE A 50 -0.28 -26.91 6.88
C ILE A 50 1.17 -27.12 6.39
N ASP A 51 1.32 -27.41 5.08
CA ASP A 51 2.65 -27.62 4.51
C ASP A 51 3.55 -26.38 4.74
N ARG A 52 4.78 -26.62 5.21
CA ARG A 52 5.78 -25.58 5.51
C ARG A 52 6.03 -24.61 4.36
N LEU A 53 5.94 -25.08 3.12
CA LEU A 53 6.18 -24.30 1.92
C LEU A 53 4.91 -23.64 1.35
N HIS A 54 3.74 -23.87 1.93
CA HIS A 54 2.46 -23.41 1.41
C HIS A 54 2.46 -21.90 1.08
N PHE A 55 2.83 -21.06 2.02
CA PHE A 55 2.86 -19.60 1.82
C PHE A 55 4.00 -19.18 0.90
N VAL A 56 5.16 -19.84 0.96
CA VAL A 56 6.31 -19.58 0.10
C VAL A 56 5.94 -19.85 -1.36
N VAL A 57 5.36 -21.02 -1.66
CA VAL A 57 4.94 -21.38 -3.02
C VAL A 57 3.89 -20.39 -3.55
N ARG A 58 2.90 -20.03 -2.75
CA ARG A 58 1.88 -19.02 -3.13
C ARG A 58 2.50 -17.65 -3.38
N TYR A 59 3.43 -17.20 -2.55
CA TYR A 59 4.12 -15.94 -2.74
C TYR A 59 4.87 -15.91 -4.07
N PHE A 60 5.69 -16.92 -4.35
CA PHE A 60 6.46 -17.00 -5.58
C PHE A 60 5.61 -17.31 -6.81
N ALA A 61 4.38 -17.79 -6.67
CA ALA A 61 3.42 -17.87 -7.77
C ALA A 61 2.81 -16.50 -8.09
N VAL A 62 2.51 -15.67 -7.08
CA VAL A 62 1.89 -14.35 -7.26
C VAL A 62 2.91 -13.27 -7.63
N LEU A 63 4.12 -13.32 -7.09
CA LEU A 63 5.17 -12.32 -7.29
C LEU A 63 5.48 -12.05 -8.77
N PRO A 64 5.73 -13.06 -9.63
CA PRO A 64 5.98 -12.82 -11.05
C PRO A 64 4.80 -12.13 -11.75
N VAL A 65 3.56 -12.48 -11.37
CA VAL A 65 2.35 -11.86 -11.91
C VAL A 65 2.28 -10.40 -11.51
N ALA A 66 2.55 -10.09 -10.23
CA ALA A 66 2.57 -8.71 -9.74
C ALA A 66 3.66 -7.87 -10.43
N LEU A 67 4.85 -8.43 -10.63
CA LEU A 67 5.94 -7.77 -11.35
C LEU A 67 5.62 -7.59 -12.83
N ALA A 68 4.96 -8.56 -13.47
CA ALA A 68 4.49 -8.44 -14.84
C ALA A 68 3.43 -7.34 -14.98
N VAL A 69 2.45 -7.27 -14.06
CA VAL A 69 1.46 -6.20 -14.01
C VAL A 69 2.15 -4.85 -13.82
N MET A 70 3.10 -4.73 -12.90
CA MET A 70 3.88 -3.51 -12.68
C MET A 70 4.63 -3.09 -13.95
N PHE A 71 5.29 -4.03 -14.63
CA PHE A 71 6.03 -3.76 -15.86
C PHE A 71 5.09 -3.31 -16.99
N VAL A 72 4.02 -4.07 -17.26
CA VAL A 72 3.03 -3.75 -18.32
C VAL A 72 2.38 -2.39 -18.06
N MET A 73 2.02 -2.09 -16.82
CA MET A 73 1.44 -0.79 -16.46
C MET A 73 2.46 0.34 -16.61
N SER A 74 3.73 0.12 -16.30
CA SER A 74 4.79 1.13 -16.45
C SER A 74 5.06 1.52 -17.91
N LEU A 75 4.69 0.68 -18.89
CA LEU A 75 4.77 0.96 -20.32
C LEU A 75 3.67 1.90 -20.80
N GLN A 76 2.58 2.06 -20.04
CA GLN A 76 1.36 2.70 -20.52
C GLN A 76 1.48 4.23 -20.59
N SER A 77 0.66 4.85 -21.46
CA SER A 77 0.46 6.30 -21.50
C SER A 77 -0.47 6.74 -20.33
N PRO A 78 -0.46 8.03 -19.90
CA PRO A 78 -1.35 8.52 -18.86
C PRO A 78 -2.84 8.34 -19.17
N ARG A 79 -3.19 8.43 -20.45
CA ARG A 79 -4.57 8.17 -20.89
C ARG A 79 -4.96 6.71 -20.62
N MET A 80 -4.04 5.77 -20.91
CA MET A 80 -4.30 4.36 -20.65
C MET A 80 -4.30 4.05 -19.14
N VAL A 81 -3.36 4.63 -18.37
CA VAL A 81 -3.35 4.54 -16.90
C VAL A 81 -4.69 4.97 -16.32
N ARG A 82 -5.23 6.12 -16.78
CA ARG A 82 -6.54 6.60 -16.37
C ARG A 82 -7.67 5.63 -16.73
N ARG A 83 -7.69 5.09 -17.97
CA ARG A 83 -8.72 4.13 -18.41
C ARG A 83 -8.68 2.86 -17.56
N VAL A 84 -7.51 2.30 -17.34
CA VAL A 84 -7.33 1.12 -16.48
C VAL A 84 -7.76 1.42 -15.05
N ALA A 85 -7.40 2.59 -14.52
CA ALA A 85 -7.81 3.01 -13.19
C ALA A 85 -9.34 3.17 -13.05
N VAL A 86 -10.02 3.75 -14.05
CA VAL A 86 -11.50 3.87 -14.03
C VAL A 86 -12.15 2.50 -14.08
N VAL A 87 -11.72 1.62 -14.98
CA VAL A 87 -12.27 0.25 -15.07
C VAL A 87 -11.98 -0.54 -13.78
N GLY A 88 -10.74 -0.50 -13.31
CA GLY A 88 -10.33 -1.14 -12.06
C GLY A 88 -11.09 -0.59 -10.86
N PHE A 89 -11.34 0.72 -10.82
CA PHE A 89 -12.14 1.35 -9.77
C PHE A 89 -13.58 0.86 -9.76
N VAL A 90 -14.25 0.82 -10.93
CA VAL A 90 -15.64 0.34 -11.03
C VAL A 90 -15.75 -1.12 -10.60
N ILE A 91 -14.83 -1.97 -11.07
CA ILE A 91 -14.80 -3.39 -10.68
C ILE A 91 -14.55 -3.53 -9.17
N SER A 92 -13.53 -2.84 -8.64
CA SER A 92 -13.19 -2.92 -7.22
C SER A 92 -14.31 -2.38 -6.32
N LEU A 93 -14.99 -1.32 -6.74
CA LEU A 93 -16.14 -0.76 -6.02
C LEU A 93 -17.32 -1.75 -6.01
N ALA A 94 -17.64 -2.34 -7.16
CA ALA A 94 -18.68 -3.36 -7.24
C ALA A 94 -18.38 -4.58 -6.34
N LEU A 95 -17.12 -5.05 -6.35
CA LEU A 95 -16.68 -6.13 -5.47
C LEU A 95 -16.70 -5.71 -4.00
N LEU A 96 -16.31 -4.45 -3.68
CA LEU A 96 -16.35 -3.94 -2.31
C LEU A 96 -17.79 -3.88 -1.77
N ILE A 97 -18.76 -3.50 -2.61
CA ILE A 97 -20.20 -3.53 -2.27
C ILE A 97 -20.69 -4.98 -2.10
N ALA A 98 -20.20 -5.90 -2.91
CA ALA A 98 -20.59 -7.31 -2.85
C ALA A 98 -19.96 -8.05 -1.63
N THR A 99 -18.81 -7.61 -1.14
CA THR A 99 -18.05 -8.29 -0.07
C THR A 99 -18.87 -8.62 1.19
N PRO A 100 -19.73 -7.74 1.74
CA PRO A 100 -20.56 -8.08 2.90
C PRO A 100 -21.50 -9.26 2.67
N PHE A 101 -21.90 -9.52 1.43
CA PHE A 101 -22.86 -10.56 1.05
C PHE A 101 -22.21 -11.88 0.67
N ILE A 102 -21.08 -11.84 -0.08
CA ILE A 102 -20.42 -13.02 -0.64
C ILE A 102 -19.04 -13.29 -0.02
N GLY A 103 -18.56 -12.40 0.83
CA GLY A 103 -17.23 -12.49 1.44
C GLY A 103 -17.16 -13.57 2.51
N VAL A 104 -15.96 -14.18 2.62
CA VAL A 104 -15.63 -15.12 3.69
C VAL A 104 -15.39 -14.35 4.98
N GLU A 105 -15.97 -14.83 6.07
CA GLU A 105 -15.80 -14.26 7.38
C GLU A 105 -14.50 -14.76 8.02
N VAL A 106 -13.59 -13.84 8.31
CA VAL A 106 -12.32 -14.13 8.98
C VAL A 106 -12.21 -13.20 10.19
N LEU A 107 -12.05 -13.77 11.39
CA LEU A 107 -11.95 -13.03 12.64
C LEU A 107 -13.10 -12.02 12.86
N GLY A 108 -14.33 -12.41 12.52
CA GLY A 108 -15.53 -11.58 12.70
C GLY A 108 -15.68 -10.44 11.68
N ALA A 109 -14.89 -10.42 10.59
CA ALA A 109 -15.01 -9.43 9.53
C ALA A 109 -15.01 -10.08 8.14
N ARG A 110 -15.90 -9.58 7.25
CA ARG A 110 -15.98 -10.01 5.85
C ARG A 110 -15.26 -9.01 4.97
N ARG A 111 -13.99 -9.29 4.64
CA ARG A 111 -13.12 -8.43 3.83
C ARG A 111 -12.58 -9.10 2.59
N TRP A 112 -12.69 -10.42 2.51
CA TRP A 112 -12.08 -11.27 1.51
C TRP A 112 -13.16 -11.99 0.70
N ILE A 113 -12.97 -12.02 -0.61
CA ILE A 113 -13.76 -12.84 -1.53
C ILE A 113 -12.89 -14.00 -1.97
N GLU A 114 -13.34 -15.22 -1.77
CA GLU A 114 -12.62 -16.40 -2.24
C GLU A 114 -13.07 -16.74 -3.67
N PHE A 115 -12.08 -16.82 -4.56
CA PHE A 115 -12.32 -17.22 -5.95
C PHE A 115 -11.24 -18.21 -6.38
N ALA A 116 -11.63 -19.42 -6.76
CA ALA A 116 -10.73 -20.48 -7.23
C ALA A 116 -9.51 -20.73 -6.32
N GLY A 117 -9.69 -20.70 -4.99
CA GLY A 117 -8.64 -20.88 -4.00
C GLY A 117 -7.73 -19.67 -3.76
N PHE A 118 -8.01 -18.53 -4.40
CA PHE A 118 -7.37 -17.25 -4.13
C PHE A 118 -8.28 -16.36 -3.30
N GLN A 119 -7.72 -15.74 -2.28
CA GLN A 119 -8.42 -14.74 -1.49
C GLN A 119 -8.13 -13.35 -2.05
N LEU A 120 -9.17 -12.71 -2.61
CA LEU A 120 -9.11 -11.37 -3.15
C LEU A 120 -9.67 -10.39 -2.10
N GLN A 121 -8.91 -9.33 -1.81
CA GLN A 121 -9.36 -8.21 -0.98
C GLN A 121 -9.64 -6.99 -1.88
N PRO A 122 -10.91 -6.65 -2.16
CA PRO A 122 -11.24 -5.57 -3.09
C PRO A 122 -10.75 -4.20 -2.63
N SER A 123 -10.67 -3.95 -1.31
CA SER A 123 -10.16 -2.71 -0.74
C SER A 123 -8.69 -2.44 -1.08
N GLU A 124 -7.90 -3.47 -1.39
CA GLU A 124 -6.53 -3.29 -1.85
C GLU A 124 -6.48 -2.62 -3.23
N PHE A 125 -7.30 -3.08 -4.18
CA PHE A 125 -7.32 -2.58 -5.56
C PHE A 125 -8.02 -1.22 -5.68
N ILE A 126 -8.99 -0.93 -4.82
CA ILE A 126 -9.69 0.36 -4.87
C ILE A 126 -8.73 1.53 -4.58
N LYS A 127 -7.73 1.34 -3.72
CA LYS A 127 -6.78 2.39 -3.31
C LYS A 127 -6.04 3.03 -4.50
N PRO A 128 -5.23 2.28 -5.29
CA PRO A 128 -4.49 2.87 -6.42
C PRO A 128 -5.41 3.36 -7.53
N CYS A 129 -6.53 2.65 -7.78
CA CYS A 129 -7.49 3.06 -8.80
C CYS A 129 -8.19 4.36 -8.41
N PHE A 130 -8.65 4.49 -7.15
CA PHE A 130 -9.28 5.69 -6.63
C PHE A 130 -8.32 6.89 -6.64
N ALA A 131 -7.05 6.71 -6.27
CA ALA A 131 -6.05 7.77 -6.34
C ALA A 131 -5.94 8.37 -7.75
N VAL A 132 -5.90 7.54 -8.79
CA VAL A 132 -5.82 8.03 -10.18
C VAL A 132 -7.15 8.63 -10.65
N VAL A 133 -8.30 8.06 -10.27
CA VAL A 133 -9.63 8.59 -10.61
C VAL A 133 -9.85 9.95 -9.97
N CYS A 134 -9.55 10.13 -8.67
CA CYS A 134 -9.65 11.41 -7.98
C CYS A 134 -8.75 12.48 -8.59
N ALA A 135 -7.50 12.12 -8.92
CA ALA A 135 -6.57 13.02 -9.58
C ALA A 135 -7.13 13.56 -10.89
N TRP A 136 -7.71 12.68 -11.70
CA TRP A 136 -8.35 13.10 -12.95
C TRP A 136 -9.58 13.99 -12.71
N LEU A 137 -10.44 13.67 -11.73
CA LEU A 137 -11.62 14.46 -11.41
C LEU A 137 -11.24 15.85 -10.91
N PHE A 138 -10.24 15.97 -10.02
CA PHE A 138 -9.74 17.24 -9.52
C PHE A 138 -9.08 18.09 -10.63
N ALA A 139 -8.23 17.48 -11.46
CA ALA A 139 -7.59 18.19 -12.56
C ALA A 139 -8.62 18.71 -13.56
N LYS A 140 -9.59 17.86 -13.96
CA LYS A 140 -10.64 18.26 -14.90
C LYS A 140 -11.55 19.36 -14.34
N SER A 141 -11.85 19.35 -13.04
CA SER A 141 -12.62 20.41 -12.37
C SER A 141 -11.87 21.76 -12.34
N ARG A 142 -10.53 21.73 -12.44
CA ARG A 142 -9.70 22.94 -12.56
C ARG A 142 -9.62 23.47 -13.98
N GLU A 143 -9.61 22.57 -14.96
CA GLU A 143 -9.59 22.93 -16.40
C GLU A 143 -10.96 23.41 -16.88
N GLN A 144 -12.05 22.85 -16.33
CA GLN A 144 -13.43 23.09 -16.71
C GLN A 144 -14.26 23.44 -15.45
N PRO A 145 -14.46 24.73 -15.13
CA PRO A 145 -15.17 25.15 -13.92
C PRO A 145 -16.62 24.63 -13.81
N ASP A 146 -17.27 24.40 -14.96
CA ASP A 146 -18.63 23.86 -15.03
C ASP A 146 -18.70 22.36 -14.73
N PHE A 147 -17.57 21.65 -14.73
CA PHE A 147 -17.52 20.22 -14.44
C PHE A 147 -17.46 19.97 -12.93
N PRO A 148 -18.45 19.30 -12.31
CA PRO A 148 -18.52 19.11 -10.87
C PRO A 148 -17.59 18.01 -10.34
N GLY A 149 -16.37 17.88 -10.91
CA GLY A 149 -15.43 16.80 -10.62
C GLY A 149 -15.04 16.71 -9.14
N GLN A 150 -14.91 17.86 -8.47
CA GLN A 150 -14.61 17.90 -7.05
C GLN A 150 -15.73 17.26 -6.21
N TRP A 151 -17.00 17.57 -6.51
CA TRP A 151 -18.14 17.00 -5.78
C TRP A 151 -18.35 15.52 -6.07
N ILE A 152 -18.06 15.09 -7.30
CA ILE A 152 -18.05 13.65 -7.65
C ILE A 152 -16.99 12.93 -6.83
N ALA A 153 -15.77 13.49 -6.72
CA ALA A 153 -14.70 12.89 -5.93
C ALA A 153 -15.05 12.81 -4.43
N VAL A 154 -15.72 13.83 -3.87
CA VAL A 154 -16.25 13.82 -2.49
C VAL A 154 -17.29 12.72 -2.31
N GLY A 155 -18.22 12.58 -3.24
CA GLY A 155 -19.26 11.54 -3.20
C GLY A 155 -18.66 10.13 -3.26
N LEU A 156 -17.72 9.89 -4.19
CA LEU A 156 -17.01 8.61 -4.28
C LEU A 156 -16.21 8.30 -3.02
N PHE A 157 -15.52 9.29 -2.46
CA PHE A 157 -14.81 9.17 -1.19
C PHE A 157 -15.74 8.76 -0.06
N ALA A 158 -16.89 9.44 0.09
CA ALA A 158 -17.87 9.13 1.13
C ALA A 158 -18.38 7.70 1.01
N VAL A 159 -18.72 7.25 -0.21
CA VAL A 159 -19.17 5.85 -0.46
C VAL A 159 -18.09 4.85 -0.03
N ILE A 160 -16.83 5.07 -0.42
CA ILE A 160 -15.72 4.16 -0.07
C ILE A 160 -15.54 4.11 1.45
N ILE A 161 -15.52 5.26 2.12
CA ILE A 161 -15.32 5.31 3.58
C ILE A 161 -16.45 4.61 4.32
N ILE A 162 -17.71 4.81 3.92
CA ILE A 162 -18.86 4.11 4.50
C ILE A 162 -18.70 2.59 4.35
N LEU A 163 -18.33 2.11 3.17
CA LEU A 163 -18.13 0.68 2.92
C LEU A 163 -16.97 0.10 3.73
N LEU A 164 -15.85 0.82 3.86
CA LEU A 164 -14.69 0.38 4.63
C LEU A 164 -14.97 0.35 6.13
N ILE A 165 -15.71 1.33 6.66
CA ILE A 165 -16.13 1.36 8.07
C ILE A 165 -17.07 0.18 8.35
N HIS A 166 -17.98 -0.13 7.42
CA HIS A 166 -18.88 -1.27 7.56
C HIS A 166 -18.16 -2.63 7.52
N GLN A 167 -16.99 -2.70 6.89
CA GLN A 167 -16.10 -3.88 6.87
C GLN A 167 -15.07 -3.91 8.02
N PRO A 168 -15.28 -3.25 9.13
CA PRO A 168 -14.39 -2.78 10.21
C PRO A 168 -12.92 -2.56 9.77
N ASP A 169 -12.69 -1.87 8.64
CA ASP A 169 -11.35 -1.62 8.09
C ASP A 169 -10.92 -0.15 8.22
N LEU A 170 -10.72 0.29 9.47
CA LEU A 170 -10.34 1.67 9.78
C LEU A 170 -9.00 2.09 9.15
N GLY A 171 -8.01 1.18 9.06
CA GLY A 171 -6.72 1.56 8.52
C GLY A 171 -6.71 1.80 7.02
N MET A 172 -7.48 1.00 6.26
CA MET A 172 -7.69 1.31 4.85
C MET A 172 -8.43 2.65 4.70
N SER A 173 -9.38 2.94 5.57
CA SER A 173 -10.07 4.23 5.62
C SER A 173 -9.11 5.39 5.84
N VAL A 174 -8.15 5.25 6.75
CA VAL A 174 -7.11 6.28 7.01
C VAL A 174 -6.22 6.48 5.79
N VAL A 175 -5.75 5.41 5.15
CA VAL A 175 -4.89 5.53 3.95
C VAL A 175 -5.64 6.20 2.80
N VAL A 176 -6.87 5.78 2.50
CA VAL A 176 -7.71 6.37 1.44
C VAL A 176 -7.99 7.85 1.74
N SER A 177 -8.29 8.19 3.00
CA SER A 177 -8.53 9.57 3.42
C SER A 177 -7.29 10.44 3.27
N ALA A 178 -6.12 9.95 3.66
CA ALA A 178 -4.88 10.69 3.54
C ALA A 178 -4.49 10.94 2.06
N VAL A 179 -4.68 9.94 1.20
CA VAL A 179 -4.45 10.08 -0.25
C VAL A 179 -5.39 11.13 -0.84
N TRP A 180 -6.70 10.98 -0.57
CA TRP A 180 -7.74 11.91 -1.05
C TRP A 180 -7.50 13.34 -0.57
N PHE A 181 -7.20 13.51 0.72
CA PHE A 181 -6.91 14.82 1.31
C PHE A 181 -5.66 15.46 0.69
N THR A 182 -4.57 14.69 0.52
CA THR A 182 -3.34 15.20 -0.10
C THR A 182 -3.60 15.69 -1.52
N GLN A 183 -4.36 14.93 -2.31
CA GLN A 183 -4.71 15.31 -3.68
C GLN A 183 -5.61 16.54 -3.71
N LEU A 184 -6.61 16.62 -2.83
CA LEU A 184 -7.51 17.77 -2.72
C LEU A 184 -6.75 19.03 -2.31
N PHE A 185 -5.81 18.92 -1.36
CA PHE A 185 -4.95 20.00 -0.93
C PHE A 185 -4.07 20.54 -2.07
N LEU A 186 -3.39 19.63 -2.78
CA LEU A 186 -2.55 19.98 -3.92
C LEU A 186 -3.35 20.49 -5.12
N ALA A 187 -4.61 20.10 -5.26
CA ALA A 187 -5.52 20.66 -6.25
C ALA A 187 -5.90 22.12 -5.95
N GLY A 188 -5.44 22.73 -4.85
CA GLY A 188 -5.58 24.14 -4.52
C GLY A 188 -6.68 24.41 -3.49
N LEU A 189 -6.83 23.53 -2.50
CA LEU A 189 -7.69 23.81 -1.34
C LEU A 189 -7.10 24.96 -0.53
N ARG A 190 -7.92 25.91 -0.07
CA ARG A 190 -7.48 26.98 0.80
C ARG A 190 -7.06 26.43 2.18
N ILE A 191 -6.02 27.01 2.79
CA ILE A 191 -5.48 26.54 4.08
C ILE A 191 -6.58 26.43 5.16
N ALA A 192 -7.49 27.39 5.22
CA ALA A 192 -8.62 27.36 6.17
C ALA A 192 -9.56 26.16 5.93
N GLN A 193 -9.83 25.84 4.65
CA GLN A 193 -10.62 24.67 4.28
C GLN A 193 -9.87 23.38 4.57
N ALA A 194 -8.55 23.34 4.34
CA ALA A 194 -7.71 22.20 4.68
C ALA A 194 -7.71 21.94 6.18
N ALA A 195 -7.57 23.00 7.00
CA ALA A 195 -7.67 22.89 8.46
C ALA A 195 -9.05 22.38 8.91
N MET A 196 -10.13 22.84 8.26
CA MET A 196 -11.49 22.34 8.54
C MET A 196 -11.63 20.84 8.20
N VAL A 197 -11.15 20.41 7.03
CA VAL A 197 -11.21 18.98 6.63
C VAL A 197 -10.38 18.10 7.57
N LEU A 198 -9.18 18.56 7.97
CA LEU A 198 -8.37 17.87 8.97
C LEU A 198 -9.06 17.78 10.32
N GLY A 199 -9.69 18.89 10.76
CA GLY A 199 -10.48 18.92 12.00
C GLY A 199 -11.67 17.94 11.96
N LEU A 200 -12.38 17.88 10.84
CA LEU A 200 -13.46 16.91 10.62
C LEU A 200 -12.92 15.46 10.63
N GLY A 201 -11.76 15.22 10.01
CA GLY A 201 -11.09 13.90 10.03
C GLY A 201 -10.69 13.50 11.46
N ALA A 202 -10.06 14.39 12.22
CA ALA A 202 -9.71 14.17 13.62
C ALA A 202 -10.97 13.91 14.48
N GLY A 203 -12.00 14.73 14.31
CA GLY A 203 -13.31 14.53 14.96
C GLY A 203 -13.94 13.19 14.61
N GLY A 204 -13.82 12.77 13.35
CA GLY A 204 -14.27 11.47 12.89
C GLY A 204 -13.52 10.28 13.54
N LEU A 205 -12.20 10.41 13.76
CA LEU A 205 -11.43 9.40 14.49
C LEU A 205 -11.84 9.33 15.97
N VAL A 206 -12.07 10.49 16.61
CA VAL A 206 -12.58 10.54 17.98
C VAL A 206 -13.98 9.94 18.07
N ALA A 207 -14.88 10.27 17.13
CA ALA A 207 -16.20 9.67 17.06
C ALA A 207 -16.13 8.14 16.85
N ALA A 208 -15.21 7.67 15.99
CA ALA A 208 -14.98 6.23 15.77
C ALA A 208 -14.52 5.51 17.05
N TYR A 209 -13.71 6.16 17.88
CA TYR A 209 -13.31 5.63 19.18
C TYR A 209 -14.51 5.37 20.08
N PHE A 210 -15.46 6.30 20.17
CA PHE A 210 -16.65 6.13 21.02
C PHE A 210 -17.75 5.26 20.40
N ALA A 211 -17.84 5.19 19.07
CA ALA A 211 -18.92 4.49 18.37
C ALA A 211 -18.58 3.05 17.96
N LEU A 212 -17.30 2.70 17.83
CA LEU A 212 -16.87 1.44 17.25
C LEU A 212 -16.07 0.59 18.27
N PRO A 213 -16.65 -0.46 18.88
CA PRO A 213 -16.00 -1.26 19.93
C PRO A 213 -14.63 -1.84 19.54
N HIS A 214 -14.45 -2.20 18.26
CA HIS A 214 -13.16 -2.71 17.76
C HIS A 214 -12.08 -1.60 17.69
N VAL A 215 -12.45 -0.34 17.57
CA VAL A 215 -11.52 0.82 17.62
C VAL A 215 -11.15 1.10 19.07
N THR A 216 -12.15 1.20 19.95
CA THR A 216 -11.96 1.39 21.40
C THR A 216 -10.99 0.33 21.94
N SER A 217 -11.28 -0.95 21.71
CA SER A 217 -10.44 -2.06 22.18
C SER A 217 -8.98 -1.98 21.68
N ARG A 218 -8.72 -1.50 20.47
CA ARG A 218 -7.34 -1.34 19.94
C ARG A 218 -6.62 -0.14 20.53
N VAL A 219 -7.32 0.96 20.73
CA VAL A 219 -6.76 2.17 21.32
C VAL A 219 -6.49 1.95 22.81
N ASP A 220 -7.43 1.35 23.55
CA ASP A 220 -7.27 1.06 24.97
C ASP A 220 -6.09 0.13 25.22
N ARG A 221 -5.95 -0.95 24.42
CA ARG A 221 -4.78 -1.87 24.50
C ARG A 221 -3.45 -1.18 24.20
N PHE A 222 -3.46 -0.15 23.36
CA PHE A 222 -2.26 0.59 23.07
C PHE A 222 -1.80 1.47 24.24
N PHE A 223 -2.75 2.11 24.95
CA PHE A 223 -2.44 2.97 26.09
C PHE A 223 -2.31 2.22 27.42
N ASP A 224 -3.06 1.14 27.58
CA ASP A 224 -3.01 0.28 28.77
C ASP A 224 -2.81 -1.19 28.36
N PRO A 225 -1.55 -1.66 28.33
CA PRO A 225 -1.25 -3.07 28.03
C PRO A 225 -1.92 -4.08 28.95
N ALA A 226 -2.30 -3.67 30.17
CA ALA A 226 -3.02 -4.54 31.10
C ALA A 226 -4.50 -4.73 30.73
N SER A 227 -5.05 -3.89 29.84
CA SER A 227 -6.45 -3.95 29.40
C SER A 227 -6.75 -5.03 28.35
N GLY A 228 -5.73 -5.73 27.84
CA GLY A 228 -5.91 -6.76 26.82
C GLY A 228 -4.62 -7.49 26.43
N ASP A 229 -4.72 -8.32 25.40
CA ASP A 229 -3.59 -9.11 24.90
C ASP A 229 -2.61 -8.25 24.08
N SER A 230 -1.46 -7.91 24.67
CA SER A 230 -0.32 -7.22 24.04
C SER A 230 0.68 -8.19 23.40
N TYR A 231 0.43 -9.50 23.48
CA TYR A 231 1.36 -10.57 23.13
C TYR A 231 2.08 -10.36 21.77
N GLN A 232 1.34 -9.96 20.73
CA GLN A 232 1.92 -9.77 19.39
C GLN A 232 2.94 -8.63 19.36
N VAL A 233 2.66 -7.53 20.05
CA VAL A 233 3.53 -6.36 20.11
C VAL A 233 4.75 -6.63 20.96
N ASP A 234 4.55 -7.28 22.12
CA ASP A 234 5.64 -7.64 23.02
C ASP A 234 6.61 -8.59 22.31
N ARG A 235 6.09 -9.60 21.58
CA ARG A 235 6.92 -10.48 20.76
C ARG A 235 7.62 -9.78 19.62
N ALA A 236 6.99 -8.79 18.99
CA ALA A 236 7.65 -7.98 17.97
C ALA A 236 8.82 -7.17 18.55
N MET A 237 8.63 -6.58 19.73
CA MET A 237 9.70 -5.85 20.43
C MET A 237 10.83 -6.78 20.90
N ASP A 238 10.50 -7.96 21.44
CA ASP A 238 11.50 -8.99 21.78
C ASP A 238 12.33 -9.39 20.56
N ALA A 239 11.71 -9.51 19.38
CA ALA A 239 12.40 -9.82 18.12
C ALA A 239 13.45 -8.76 17.75
N PHE A 240 13.13 -7.46 17.87
CA PHE A 240 14.10 -6.38 17.65
C PHE A 240 15.26 -6.40 18.66
N VAL A 241 14.95 -6.65 19.93
CA VAL A 241 15.98 -6.73 20.99
C VAL A 241 16.90 -7.94 20.76
N HIS A 242 16.34 -9.09 20.40
CA HIS A 242 17.09 -10.31 20.13
C HIS A 242 18.02 -10.18 18.91
N GLY A 243 17.56 -9.51 17.84
CA GLY A 243 18.36 -9.30 16.63
C GLY A 243 19.47 -8.27 16.80
N GLY A 244 19.31 -7.29 17.68
CA GLY A 244 20.31 -6.26 17.95
C GLY A 244 20.72 -5.49 16.69
N LEU A 245 22.03 -5.15 16.58
CA LEU A 245 22.53 -4.35 15.46
C LEU A 245 22.68 -5.15 14.17
N TRP A 246 23.12 -6.40 14.25
CA TRP A 246 23.54 -7.22 13.09
C TRP A 246 22.55 -8.33 12.71
N GLY A 247 21.58 -8.63 13.57
CA GLY A 247 20.69 -9.77 13.42
C GLY A 247 21.32 -11.09 13.87
N VAL A 248 20.48 -12.09 14.07
CA VAL A 248 20.91 -13.45 14.43
C VAL A 248 21.25 -14.32 13.20
N GLY A 249 20.92 -13.85 12.01
CA GLY A 249 21.10 -14.55 10.73
C GLY A 249 19.78 -14.94 10.07
N PRO A 250 19.74 -14.95 8.72
CA PRO A 250 18.54 -15.36 7.97
C PRO A 250 18.14 -16.81 8.30
N GLY A 251 16.89 -17.00 8.75
CA GLY A 251 16.37 -18.30 9.15
C GLY A 251 16.60 -18.68 10.62
N GLU A 252 17.57 -18.08 11.29
CA GLU A 252 17.98 -18.43 12.68
C GLU A 252 17.11 -17.75 13.75
N GLY A 253 16.19 -16.87 13.38
CA GLY A 253 15.27 -16.22 14.30
C GLY A 253 14.39 -17.25 15.05
N THR A 254 14.32 -17.12 16.36
CA THR A 254 13.53 -18.01 17.24
C THR A 254 12.24 -17.35 17.69
N ILE A 255 12.24 -16.03 17.90
CA ILE A 255 11.06 -15.29 18.38
C ILE A 255 9.98 -15.23 17.32
N LYS A 256 10.33 -15.14 16.04
CA LYS A 256 9.39 -15.21 14.92
C LYS A 256 8.49 -16.47 14.96
N GLN A 257 8.95 -17.56 15.60
CA GLN A 257 8.17 -18.79 15.73
C GLN A 257 6.95 -18.59 16.65
N SER A 258 7.05 -17.70 17.63
CA SER A 258 5.96 -17.38 18.56
C SER A 258 5.15 -16.15 18.12
N LEU A 259 5.53 -15.48 17.00
CA LEU A 259 4.88 -14.27 16.52
C LEU A 259 3.76 -14.63 15.52
N PRO A 260 2.48 -14.41 15.86
CA PRO A 260 1.38 -14.59 14.93
C PRO A 260 1.54 -13.68 13.70
N ASP A 261 1.16 -14.18 12.53
CA ASP A 261 1.23 -13.43 11.27
C ASP A 261 2.60 -12.80 10.95
N ALA A 262 3.69 -13.44 11.44
CA ALA A 262 5.06 -12.98 11.28
C ALA A 262 5.42 -12.68 9.81
N HIS A 263 4.90 -13.46 8.85
CA HIS A 263 5.17 -13.31 7.42
C HIS A 263 4.33 -12.22 6.74
N ALA A 264 3.27 -11.71 7.39
CA ALA A 264 2.35 -10.72 6.85
C ALA A 264 2.49 -9.38 7.57
N ASP A 265 1.87 -9.23 8.73
CA ASP A 265 1.75 -7.95 9.41
C ASP A 265 3.00 -7.54 10.19
N PHE A 266 3.76 -8.53 10.68
CA PHE A 266 4.96 -8.33 11.51
C PHE A 266 6.28 -8.67 10.82
N VAL A 267 6.30 -8.69 9.48
CA VAL A 267 7.51 -9.01 8.70
C VAL A 267 8.68 -8.08 9.03
N PHE A 268 8.42 -6.84 9.44
CA PHE A 268 9.45 -5.89 9.85
C PHE A 268 10.13 -6.29 11.17
N ALA A 269 9.40 -6.93 12.11
CA ALA A 269 9.99 -7.50 13.32
C ALA A 269 10.89 -8.70 12.98
N VAL A 270 10.48 -9.55 12.02
CA VAL A 270 11.33 -10.64 11.52
C VAL A 270 12.61 -10.09 10.87
N ALA A 271 12.50 -9.00 10.09
CA ALA A 271 13.67 -8.32 9.56
C ALA A 271 14.59 -7.81 10.67
N GLY A 272 14.03 -7.28 11.76
CA GLY A 272 14.78 -6.84 12.94
C GLY A 272 15.50 -7.99 13.64
N GLU A 273 14.83 -9.12 13.83
CA GLU A 273 15.42 -10.31 14.47
C GLU A 273 16.53 -10.92 13.62
N GLU A 274 16.26 -11.19 12.34
CA GLU A 274 17.17 -11.97 11.50
C GLU A 274 18.28 -11.13 10.87
N LEU A 275 17.98 -9.90 10.45
CA LEU A 275 18.89 -9.05 9.68
C LEU A 275 19.44 -7.87 10.49
N GLY A 276 18.84 -7.57 11.64
CA GLY A 276 19.27 -6.54 12.56
C GLY A 276 18.88 -5.12 12.18
N LEU A 277 19.26 -4.18 13.06
CA LEU A 277 18.92 -2.76 12.94
C LEU A 277 19.43 -2.13 11.64
N PHE A 278 20.67 -2.43 11.24
CA PHE A 278 21.25 -1.80 10.04
C PHE A 278 20.46 -2.13 8.77
N VAL A 279 20.00 -3.37 8.60
CA VAL A 279 19.16 -3.74 7.44
C VAL A 279 17.77 -3.14 7.55
N CYS A 280 17.18 -3.06 8.75
CA CYS A 280 15.93 -2.31 8.96
C CYS A 280 16.06 -0.86 8.52
N LEU A 281 17.15 -0.17 8.84
CA LEU A 281 17.40 1.20 8.39
C LEU A 281 17.57 1.29 6.86
N ILE A 282 18.20 0.30 6.22
CA ILE A 282 18.29 0.23 4.75
C ILE A 282 16.87 0.07 4.15
N ILE A 283 16.03 -0.78 4.72
CA ILE A 283 14.64 -0.95 4.27
C ILE A 283 13.87 0.36 4.39
N VAL A 284 13.96 1.06 5.52
CA VAL A 284 13.35 2.39 5.73
C VAL A 284 13.88 3.40 4.71
N ALA A 285 15.20 3.42 4.48
CA ALA A 285 15.83 4.31 3.50
C ALA A 285 15.36 4.02 2.07
N LEU A 286 15.12 2.75 1.69
CA LEU A 286 14.57 2.39 0.38
C LEU A 286 13.14 2.93 0.21
N PHE A 287 12.25 2.79 1.22
CA PHE A 287 10.91 3.37 1.18
C PHE A 287 10.96 4.89 1.05
N ALA A 288 11.76 5.56 1.88
CA ALA A 288 11.96 7.01 1.83
C ALA A 288 12.50 7.45 0.47
N PHE A 289 13.49 6.73 -0.07
CA PHE A 289 14.08 7.03 -1.38
C PHE A 289 13.03 6.96 -2.50
N ILE A 290 12.20 5.89 -2.55
CA ILE A 290 11.16 5.74 -3.58
C ILE A 290 10.18 6.90 -3.53
N VAL A 291 9.70 7.27 -2.33
CA VAL A 291 8.71 8.36 -2.15
C VAL A 291 9.32 9.71 -2.51
N LEU A 292 10.48 10.05 -1.94
CA LEU A 292 11.16 11.32 -2.20
C LEU A 292 11.58 11.46 -3.67
N ARG A 293 12.09 10.39 -4.26
CA ARG A 293 12.43 10.34 -5.68
C ARG A 293 11.21 10.53 -6.58
N GLY A 294 10.09 9.92 -6.20
CA GLY A 294 8.81 10.11 -6.88
C GLY A 294 8.40 11.58 -6.88
N PHE A 295 8.40 12.23 -5.72
CA PHE A 295 8.03 13.65 -5.61
C PHE A 295 8.99 14.56 -6.38
N THR A 296 10.31 14.33 -6.33
CA THR A 296 11.26 15.16 -7.10
C THR A 296 11.04 15.07 -8.61
N ARG A 297 10.55 13.93 -9.11
CA ARG A 297 10.17 13.78 -10.52
C ARG A 297 8.94 14.60 -10.90
N LEU A 298 7.97 14.70 -9.99
CA LEU A 298 6.72 15.41 -10.23
C LEU A 298 6.88 16.93 -10.22
N LEU A 299 7.91 17.48 -9.59
CA LEU A 299 8.19 18.92 -9.60
C LEU A 299 8.46 19.48 -11.00
N GLN A 300 8.75 18.63 -11.98
CA GLN A 300 9.04 19.01 -13.37
C GLN A 300 7.86 18.77 -14.33
N ASP A 301 6.73 18.24 -13.84
CA ASP A 301 5.57 17.95 -14.68
C ASP A 301 4.51 19.04 -14.54
N ASN A 302 4.00 19.52 -15.67
CA ASN A 302 2.98 20.57 -15.71
C ASN A 302 1.55 20.02 -15.81
N ASN A 303 1.38 18.71 -15.97
CA ASN A 303 0.07 18.10 -16.07
C ASN A 303 -0.48 17.80 -14.67
N LEU A 304 -1.46 18.57 -14.24
CA LEU A 304 -2.05 18.46 -12.91
C LEU A 304 -2.59 17.04 -12.60
N ALA A 305 -3.22 16.38 -13.58
CA ALA A 305 -3.74 15.01 -13.38
C ALA A 305 -2.59 14.01 -13.14
N VAL A 306 -1.46 14.15 -13.83
CA VAL A 306 -0.27 13.33 -13.65
C VAL A 306 0.34 13.58 -12.27
N VAL A 307 0.52 14.85 -11.89
CA VAL A 307 1.08 15.25 -10.61
C VAL A 307 0.23 14.72 -9.44
N LEU A 308 -1.08 14.97 -9.47
CA LEU A 308 -1.99 14.50 -8.43
C LEU A 308 -2.06 12.97 -8.36
N GLY A 309 -2.14 12.29 -9.53
CA GLY A 309 -2.24 10.83 -9.60
C GLY A 309 -1.00 10.15 -9.04
N ALA A 310 0.18 10.53 -9.50
CA ALA A 310 1.42 9.95 -9.01
C ALA A 310 1.68 10.31 -7.53
N THR A 311 1.38 11.54 -7.10
CA THR A 311 1.44 11.91 -5.68
C THR A 311 0.57 11.01 -4.82
N GLY A 312 -0.70 10.79 -5.22
CA GLY A 312 -1.60 9.90 -4.49
C GLY A 312 -1.05 8.48 -4.36
N LEU A 313 -0.45 7.94 -5.42
CA LEU A 313 0.16 6.61 -5.42
C LEU A 313 1.40 6.53 -4.51
N PHE A 314 2.28 7.54 -4.51
CA PHE A 314 3.44 7.58 -3.61
C PHE A 314 3.05 7.81 -2.15
N VAL A 315 2.05 8.65 -1.88
CA VAL A 315 1.51 8.85 -0.53
C VAL A 315 0.91 7.53 -0.01
N GLN A 316 0.13 6.83 -0.83
CA GLN A 316 -0.41 5.52 -0.47
C GLN A 316 0.69 4.53 -0.12
N PHE A 317 1.71 4.40 -0.99
CA PHE A 317 2.84 3.49 -0.82
C PHE A 317 3.64 3.81 0.47
N GLY A 318 4.01 5.07 0.65
CA GLY A 318 4.79 5.51 1.81
C GLY A 318 4.00 5.42 3.12
N LEU A 319 2.74 5.84 3.13
CA LEU A 319 1.91 5.79 4.31
C LEU A 319 1.62 4.35 4.76
N GLN A 320 1.37 3.44 3.82
CA GLN A 320 1.19 2.02 4.13
C GLN A 320 2.45 1.44 4.78
N ALA A 321 3.64 1.78 4.28
CA ALA A 321 4.90 1.38 4.88
C ALA A 321 5.09 1.97 6.30
N VAL A 322 4.83 3.27 6.47
CA VAL A 322 4.94 3.94 7.77
C VAL A 322 3.97 3.33 8.78
N ILE A 323 2.71 3.09 8.40
CA ILE A 323 1.71 2.48 9.30
C ILE A 323 2.14 1.08 9.73
N ASN A 324 2.62 0.22 8.81
CA ASN A 324 3.08 -1.12 9.17
C ASN A 324 4.28 -1.06 10.13
N MET A 325 5.32 -0.30 9.78
CA MET A 325 6.52 -0.18 10.61
C MET A 325 6.22 0.44 11.99
N ALA A 326 5.39 1.51 12.02
CA ALA A 326 5.00 2.16 13.27
C ALA A 326 4.16 1.25 14.18
N SER A 327 3.25 0.45 13.61
CA SER A 327 2.48 -0.52 14.40
C SER A 327 3.35 -1.66 14.92
N THR A 328 4.33 -2.12 14.16
CA THR A 328 5.29 -3.16 14.57
C THR A 328 6.24 -2.67 15.66
N LEU A 329 6.59 -1.38 15.67
CA LEU A 329 7.44 -0.73 16.67
C LEU A 329 6.66 -0.19 17.88
N HIS A 330 5.37 -0.52 18.02
CA HIS A 330 4.50 -0.02 19.09
C HIS A 330 4.42 1.52 19.16
N LEU A 331 4.54 2.21 18.02
CA LEU A 331 4.37 3.66 17.95
C LEU A 331 2.93 4.08 17.67
N MET A 332 2.08 3.11 17.31
CA MET A 332 0.65 3.29 17.08
C MET A 332 -0.11 1.98 17.33
N PRO A 333 -1.44 2.03 17.54
CA PRO A 333 -2.25 0.82 17.70
C PRO A 333 -2.05 -0.18 16.55
N THR A 334 -1.94 -1.46 16.87
CA THR A 334 -1.71 -2.52 15.88
C THR A 334 -2.79 -2.55 14.81
N LYS A 335 -2.34 -2.63 13.57
CA LYS A 335 -3.18 -2.66 12.39
C LYS A 335 -2.67 -3.74 11.45
N GLY A 336 -3.47 -4.76 11.19
CA GLY A 336 -3.18 -5.76 10.17
C GLY A 336 -3.08 -5.12 8.78
N MET A 337 -1.89 -4.69 8.41
CA MET A 337 -1.61 -4.07 7.12
C MET A 337 -0.23 -4.54 6.64
N THR A 338 -0.17 -5.04 5.43
CA THR A 338 1.06 -5.56 4.84
C THR A 338 2.08 -4.44 4.56
N LEU A 339 3.36 -4.72 4.79
CA LEU A 339 4.47 -3.86 4.38
C LEU A 339 4.71 -4.02 2.87
N PRO A 340 4.64 -2.93 2.08
CA PRO A 340 4.68 -3.03 0.62
C PRO A 340 5.89 -3.80 0.07
N PHE A 341 5.65 -4.83 -0.74
CA PHE A 341 6.61 -5.75 -1.35
C PHE A 341 7.44 -6.61 -0.38
N LEU A 342 7.37 -6.38 0.93
CA LEU A 342 8.06 -7.18 1.92
C LEU A 342 7.18 -8.28 2.52
N SER A 343 5.91 -7.95 2.80
CA SER A 343 4.98 -8.90 3.43
C SER A 343 4.40 -9.90 2.45
N TYR A 344 4.06 -11.08 2.98
CA TYR A 344 3.16 -12.00 2.31
C TYR A 344 1.75 -11.39 2.22
N GLY A 345 1.19 -11.35 1.01
CA GLY A 345 -0.17 -10.88 0.78
C GLY A 345 -0.51 -10.87 -0.71
N GLY A 346 -1.23 -11.88 -1.20
CA GLY A 346 -1.49 -12.04 -2.64
C GLY A 346 -2.17 -10.84 -3.28
N SER A 347 -3.31 -10.40 -2.71
CA SER A 347 -4.06 -9.24 -3.23
C SER A 347 -3.28 -7.93 -3.08
N SER A 348 -2.59 -7.76 -1.95
CA SER A 348 -1.78 -6.57 -1.69
C SER A 348 -0.62 -6.47 -2.68
N LEU A 349 0.08 -7.57 -2.95
CA LEU A 349 1.20 -7.61 -3.88
C LEU A 349 0.78 -7.27 -5.31
N LEU A 350 -0.36 -7.80 -5.77
CA LEU A 350 -0.94 -7.49 -7.09
C LEU A 350 -1.36 -6.02 -7.17
N SER A 351 -2.03 -5.51 -6.16
CA SER A 351 -2.45 -4.11 -6.07
C SER A 351 -1.26 -3.14 -6.04
N LEU A 352 -0.20 -3.49 -5.30
CA LEU A 352 1.05 -2.73 -5.26
C LEU A 352 1.76 -2.76 -6.61
N GLY A 353 1.79 -3.92 -7.29
CA GLY A 353 2.29 -4.02 -8.65
C GLY A 353 1.54 -3.10 -9.61
N LEU A 354 0.21 -3.08 -9.54
CA LEU A 354 -0.64 -2.18 -10.32
C LEU A 354 -0.35 -0.71 -9.98
N GLY A 355 -0.36 -0.33 -8.70
CA GLY A 355 -0.16 1.04 -8.23
C GLY A 355 1.23 1.58 -8.56
N MET A 356 2.29 0.81 -8.29
CA MET A 356 3.66 1.23 -8.61
C MET A 356 3.93 1.22 -10.11
N GLY A 357 3.30 0.31 -10.87
CA GLY A 357 3.31 0.35 -12.32
C GLY A 357 2.68 1.63 -12.88
N MET A 358 1.52 2.05 -12.34
CA MET A 358 0.89 3.34 -12.66
C MET A 358 1.79 4.53 -12.27
N ALA A 359 2.42 4.50 -11.09
CA ALA A 359 3.33 5.56 -10.64
C ALA A 359 4.54 5.69 -11.56
N LEU A 360 5.16 4.57 -11.93
CA LEU A 360 6.27 4.55 -12.89
C LEU A 360 5.85 5.10 -14.27
N ALA A 361 4.65 4.75 -14.75
CA ALA A 361 4.12 5.26 -16.02
C ALA A 361 3.89 6.78 -16.00
N LEU A 362 3.35 7.29 -14.89
CA LEU A 362 3.06 8.72 -14.72
C LEU A 362 4.34 9.56 -14.55
N THR A 363 5.39 9.01 -13.91
CA THR A 363 6.67 9.74 -13.68
C THR A 363 7.71 9.54 -14.77
N ARG A 364 7.38 8.87 -15.88
CA ARG A 364 8.27 8.62 -17.02
C ARG A 364 8.57 9.92 -17.77
N ARG A 365 9.84 10.14 -18.14
CA ARG A 365 10.22 11.28 -18.99
C ARG A 365 9.58 11.16 -20.37
N ARG A 366 8.92 12.20 -20.82
CA ARG A 366 8.33 12.27 -22.17
C ARG A 366 9.09 13.30 -22.98
N PHE A 367 9.64 12.84 -24.11
CA PHE A 367 10.28 13.69 -25.09
C PHE A 367 9.27 13.97 -26.20
N GLY A 368 8.86 15.25 -26.36
CA GLY A 368 7.88 15.69 -27.35
C GLY A 368 6.45 15.65 -26.82
N GLY A 369 5.76 16.77 -26.84
CA GLY A 369 4.40 16.92 -26.36
C GLY A 369 3.42 16.08 -27.14
N GLU A 370 3.19 14.84 -26.68
CA GLU A 370 1.94 14.18 -27.02
C GLU A 370 0.81 14.94 -26.30
N PRO A 371 -0.23 15.35 -27.03
CA PRO A 371 -1.38 16.02 -26.42
C PRO A 371 -2.00 15.07 -25.37
N THR A 372 -2.13 15.54 -24.15
CA THR A 372 -2.72 14.88 -22.97
C THR A 372 -4.20 14.60 -23.13
#